data_59a9cb8780f001a8ea6c367af518700b
#
_entry.id   59a9cb8780f001a8ea6c367af518700b
#
_cell.length_a   1.000
_cell.length_b   1.000
_cell.length_c   1.000
_cell.angle_alpha   90.00
_cell.angle_beta   90.00
_cell.angle_gamma   90.00
#
_symmetry.space_group_name_H-M   'P 1'
#
loop_
_entity.id
_entity.type
_entity.pdbx_description
1 polymer ?
#
loop_
_entity_poly.entity_id
_entity_poly.type
_entity_poly.pdbx_seq_one_letter_code
_entity_poly.pdbx_strand_id
1 'polypeptide(L)'
;MTVSSIAAYHHPTPLETRFEAMSLPAMLERTMRANPQAPFLHFMGRTYSYQQIFADAQRFAVGLQEIGIAKGDRVGLFLPNVPIYAAAYYGAMMAGAVVVNFSPLYSVEELSWQVSDSGTRVLVTLDVPELYKTAKKVLGGSALETLVVGSLADQLPWYKGIALQLLKRKQIADVVFSPHVKS
;
A
#
# COMPACT_ATOMS: atom_id res chain seq x y z
N MET A 1 -30.02 0.70 -28.05
CA MET A 1 -30.35 1.19 -26.69
C MET A 1 -30.18 2.67 -26.64
N THR A 2 -31.22 3.31 -26.32
CA THR A 2 -31.71 4.56 -26.76
C THR A 2 -31.14 5.76 -26.00
N VAL A 3 -30.93 6.84 -26.71
CA VAL A 3 -30.49 8.21 -26.34
C VAL A 3 -31.23 8.80 -25.11
N SER A 4 -32.23 8.13 -24.57
CA SER A 4 -33.08 8.58 -23.47
C SER A 4 -32.42 8.51 -22.07
N SER A 5 -31.43 7.63 -21.86
CA SER A 5 -30.76 7.52 -20.55
C SER A 5 -29.69 8.60 -20.30
N ILE A 6 -29.13 9.15 -21.38
CA ILE A 6 -28.10 10.20 -21.32
C ILE A 6 -28.71 11.56 -20.95
N ALA A 7 -29.93 11.84 -21.44
CA ALA A 7 -30.63 13.10 -21.15
C ALA A 7 -31.04 13.25 -19.67
N ALA A 8 -31.14 12.17 -18.92
CA ALA A 8 -31.46 12.15 -17.48
C ALA A 8 -30.21 12.23 -16.57
N TYR A 9 -29.01 12.24 -17.15
CA TYR A 9 -27.76 12.29 -16.40
C TYR A 9 -27.38 13.74 -16.06
N HIS A 10 -27.70 14.15 -14.84
CA HIS A 10 -27.32 15.47 -14.31
C HIS A 10 -26.06 15.34 -13.43
N HIS A 11 -24.88 15.44 -14.04
CA HIS A 11 -23.61 15.48 -13.34
C HIS A 11 -22.87 16.77 -13.66
N PRO A 12 -22.14 17.42 -12.69
CA PRO A 12 -21.43 18.66 -12.95
C PRO A 12 -20.31 18.53 -14.00
N THR A 13 -19.82 17.30 -14.24
CA THR A 13 -18.83 17.01 -15.28
C THR A 13 -19.53 16.51 -16.52
N PRO A 14 -19.39 17.13 -17.71
CA PRO A 14 -19.97 16.65 -18.95
C PRO A 14 -19.51 15.24 -19.32
N LEU A 15 -20.38 14.45 -19.94
CA LEU A 15 -20.07 13.07 -20.40
C LEU A 15 -18.93 13.03 -21.41
N GLU A 16 -18.79 14.06 -22.25
CA GLU A 16 -17.74 14.18 -23.27
C GLU A 16 -16.42 14.71 -22.72
N THR A 17 -16.30 14.88 -21.39
CA THR A 17 -15.06 15.37 -20.78
C THR A 17 -13.89 14.44 -21.13
N ARG A 18 -12.92 15.00 -21.83
CA ARG A 18 -11.67 14.30 -22.14
C ARG A 18 -10.71 14.42 -20.97
N PHE A 19 -10.32 13.28 -20.42
CA PHE A 19 -9.28 13.22 -19.39
C PHE A 19 -7.92 13.07 -20.05
N GLU A 20 -6.94 13.79 -19.52
CA GLU A 20 -5.54 13.64 -19.93
C GLU A 20 -5.07 12.22 -19.59
N ALA A 21 -4.49 11.52 -20.57
CA ALA A 21 -3.91 10.20 -20.36
C ALA A 21 -2.63 10.33 -19.51
N MET A 22 -2.70 9.91 -18.26
CA MET A 22 -1.62 10.07 -17.29
C MET A 22 -1.57 8.86 -16.36
N SER A 23 -0.36 8.42 -15.97
CA SER A 23 -0.22 7.39 -14.95
C SER A 23 -0.56 7.94 -13.56
N LEU A 24 -1.02 7.07 -12.65
CA LEU A 24 -1.29 7.46 -11.25
C LEU A 24 -0.06 8.05 -10.54
N PRO A 25 1.17 7.50 -10.69
CA PRO A 25 2.38 8.13 -10.16
C PRO A 25 2.62 9.55 -10.71
N ALA A 26 2.41 9.79 -12.01
CA ALA A 26 2.57 11.11 -12.60
C ALA A 26 1.51 12.11 -12.09
N MET A 27 0.28 11.63 -11.84
CA MET A 27 -0.78 12.45 -11.23
C MET A 27 -0.39 12.87 -9.81
N LEU A 28 0.12 11.92 -8.99
CA LEU A 28 0.60 12.21 -7.64
C LEU A 28 1.75 13.22 -7.68
N GLU A 29 2.74 13.01 -8.56
CA GLU A 29 3.89 13.90 -8.72
C GLU A 29 3.47 15.32 -9.10
N ARG A 30 2.57 15.45 -10.08
CA ARG A 30 2.02 16.74 -10.50
C ARG A 30 1.36 17.49 -9.34
N THR A 31 0.53 16.78 -8.56
CA THR A 31 -0.16 17.38 -7.41
C THR A 31 0.83 17.74 -6.29
N MET A 32 1.81 16.89 -6.04
CA MET A 32 2.88 17.14 -5.06
C MET A 32 3.70 18.37 -5.45
N ARG A 33 4.07 18.52 -6.73
CA ARG A 33 4.83 19.71 -7.21
C ARG A 33 4.03 21.00 -7.05
N ALA A 34 2.72 20.96 -7.30
CA ALA A 34 1.86 22.12 -7.16
C ALA A 34 1.58 22.49 -5.69
N ASN A 35 1.44 21.48 -4.80
CA ASN A 35 0.99 21.67 -3.44
C ASN A 35 1.76 20.74 -2.45
N PRO A 36 3.08 20.87 -2.29
CA PRO A 36 3.90 19.90 -1.55
C PRO A 36 3.51 19.77 -0.08
N GLN A 37 3.10 20.87 0.57
CA GLN A 37 2.73 20.91 1.98
C GLN A 37 1.24 20.68 2.24
N ALA A 38 0.41 20.58 1.19
CA ALA A 38 -1.01 20.30 1.38
C ALA A 38 -1.20 18.92 2.05
N PRO A 39 -2.24 18.76 2.89
CA PRO A 39 -2.53 17.48 3.51
C PRO A 39 -2.97 16.46 2.45
N PHE A 40 -2.30 15.31 2.42
CA PHE A 40 -2.70 14.15 1.60
C PHE A 40 -3.65 13.25 2.38
N LEU A 41 -3.33 12.95 3.63
CA LEU A 41 -4.16 12.15 4.52
C LEU A 41 -3.95 12.50 6.00
N HIS A 42 -4.95 12.13 6.81
CA HIS A 42 -4.89 12.20 8.27
C HIS A 42 -5.03 10.79 8.85
N PHE A 43 -4.17 10.45 9.79
CA PHE A 43 -4.21 9.15 10.47
C PHE A 43 -3.92 9.29 11.97
N MET A 44 -4.86 8.91 12.80
CA MET A 44 -4.72 8.83 14.26
C MET A 44 -4.18 10.11 14.95
N GLY A 45 -4.38 11.29 14.32
CA GLY A 45 -3.91 12.59 14.79
C GLY A 45 -2.57 13.04 14.20
N ARG A 46 -2.02 12.32 13.22
CA ARG A 46 -0.91 12.74 12.37
C ARG A 46 -1.43 13.11 10.98
N THR A 47 -0.91 14.19 10.44
CA THR A 47 -1.16 14.63 9.06
C THR A 47 0.07 14.33 8.22
N TYR A 48 -0.16 13.76 7.05
CA TYR A 48 0.86 13.50 6.05
C TYR A 48 0.63 14.40 4.84
N SER A 49 1.68 15.10 4.40
CA SER A 49 1.61 15.95 3.21
C SER A 49 1.83 15.14 1.92
N TYR A 50 1.47 15.74 0.78
CA TYR A 50 1.79 15.17 -0.53
C TYR A 50 3.28 14.91 -0.70
N GLN A 51 4.14 15.81 -0.24
CA GLN A 51 5.60 15.66 -0.30
C GLN A 51 6.08 14.45 0.50
N GLN A 52 5.54 14.23 1.70
CA GLN A 52 5.92 13.09 2.54
C GLN A 52 5.53 11.76 1.89
N ILE A 53 4.26 11.64 1.45
CA ILE A 53 3.79 10.40 0.80
C ILE A 53 4.55 10.14 -0.50
N PHE A 54 4.84 11.17 -1.30
CA PHE A 54 5.62 11.02 -2.53
C PHE A 54 7.06 10.53 -2.24
N ALA A 55 7.73 11.11 -1.24
CA ALA A 55 9.08 10.69 -0.84
C ALA A 55 9.09 9.24 -0.29
N ASP A 56 8.06 8.87 0.48
CA ASP A 56 7.91 7.50 0.98
C ASP A 56 7.67 6.51 -0.17
N ALA A 57 6.83 6.88 -1.15
CA ALA A 57 6.59 6.07 -2.34
C ALA A 57 7.87 5.88 -3.18
N GLN A 58 8.68 6.93 -3.35
CA GLN A 58 9.97 6.82 -4.05
C GLN A 58 10.93 5.86 -3.34
N ARG A 59 11.05 5.97 -2.00
CA ARG A 59 11.89 5.04 -1.21
C ARG A 59 11.40 3.59 -1.34
N PHE A 60 10.09 3.40 -1.30
CA PHE A 60 9.50 2.08 -1.47
C PHE A 60 9.77 1.51 -2.86
N ALA A 61 9.67 2.33 -3.92
CA ALA A 61 9.98 1.92 -5.29
C ALA A 61 11.44 1.46 -5.43
N VAL A 62 12.38 2.21 -4.86
CA VAL A 62 13.81 1.84 -4.85
C VAL A 62 14.01 0.50 -4.12
N GLY A 63 13.43 0.34 -2.92
CA GLY A 63 13.51 -0.93 -2.18
C GLY A 63 12.95 -2.13 -2.94
N LEU A 64 11.86 -1.96 -3.70
CA LEU A 64 11.33 -3.01 -4.57
C LEU A 64 12.29 -3.37 -5.70
N GLN A 65 12.95 -2.38 -6.31
CA GLN A 65 13.93 -2.61 -7.38
C GLN A 65 15.18 -3.33 -6.84
N GLU A 66 15.64 -2.98 -5.64
CA GLU A 66 16.78 -3.63 -4.98
C GLU A 66 16.54 -5.12 -4.69
N ILE A 67 15.29 -5.51 -4.45
CA ILE A 67 14.89 -6.93 -4.29
C ILE A 67 14.49 -7.60 -5.61
N GLY A 68 14.75 -6.96 -6.75
CA GLY A 68 14.58 -7.54 -8.08
C GLY A 68 13.15 -7.49 -8.63
N ILE A 69 12.31 -6.60 -8.13
CA ILE A 69 10.97 -6.36 -8.71
C ILE A 69 11.11 -5.54 -9.99
N ALA A 70 10.57 -6.07 -11.07
CA ALA A 70 10.59 -5.49 -12.40
C ALA A 70 9.19 -5.11 -12.88
N LYS A 71 9.14 -4.42 -14.02
CA LYS A 71 7.86 -4.04 -14.65
C LYS A 71 7.00 -5.27 -14.93
N GLY A 72 5.76 -5.22 -14.45
CA GLY A 72 4.76 -6.28 -14.60
C GLY A 72 4.75 -7.31 -13.48
N ASP A 73 5.72 -7.31 -12.56
CA ASP A 73 5.65 -8.12 -11.34
C ASP A 73 4.50 -7.66 -10.44
N ARG A 74 3.92 -8.58 -9.68
CA ARG A 74 2.80 -8.29 -8.79
C ARG A 74 3.29 -8.08 -7.38
N VAL A 75 2.87 -6.94 -6.80
CA VAL A 75 3.08 -6.55 -5.41
C VAL A 75 1.73 -6.52 -4.71
N GLY A 76 1.56 -7.37 -3.72
CA GLY A 76 0.34 -7.48 -2.93
C GLY A 76 0.32 -6.53 -1.74
N LEU A 77 -0.80 -5.87 -1.50
CA LEU A 77 -1.01 -5.04 -0.32
C LEU A 77 -2.04 -5.71 0.60
N PHE A 78 -1.55 -6.35 1.65
CA PHE A 78 -2.35 -6.95 2.72
C PHE A 78 -2.35 -6.01 3.93
N LEU A 79 -2.98 -4.85 3.74
CA LEU A 79 -2.94 -3.70 4.63
C LEU A 79 -4.34 -3.14 4.89
N PRO A 80 -4.64 -2.68 6.11
CA PRO A 80 -5.78 -1.81 6.35
C PRO A 80 -5.50 -0.40 5.82
N ASN A 81 -6.45 0.52 5.99
CA ASN A 81 -6.32 1.92 5.59
C ASN A 81 -5.34 2.67 6.51
N VAL A 82 -4.07 2.60 6.22
CA VAL A 82 -2.95 3.22 6.95
C VAL A 82 -2.05 4.01 5.99
N PRO A 83 -1.24 4.97 6.47
CA PRO A 83 -0.41 5.81 5.60
C PRO A 83 0.53 5.03 4.68
N ILE A 84 1.17 3.97 5.19
CA ILE A 84 2.07 3.12 4.38
C ILE A 84 1.35 2.47 3.19
N TYR A 85 0.03 2.27 3.25
CA TYR A 85 -0.73 1.77 2.12
C TYR A 85 -0.57 2.70 0.90
N ALA A 86 -0.72 4.01 1.09
CA ALA A 86 -0.56 4.98 0.00
C ALA A 86 0.88 4.98 -0.54
N ALA A 87 1.87 4.96 0.34
CA ALA A 87 3.28 4.93 -0.06
C ALA A 87 3.62 3.65 -0.85
N ALA A 88 3.17 2.48 -0.38
CA ALA A 88 3.39 1.21 -1.04
C ALA A 88 2.63 1.11 -2.38
N TYR A 89 1.39 1.62 -2.44
CA TYR A 89 0.58 1.62 -3.64
C TYR A 89 1.24 2.42 -4.78
N TYR A 90 1.59 3.67 -4.51
CA TYR A 90 2.24 4.51 -5.51
C TYR A 90 3.68 4.06 -5.79
N GLY A 91 4.42 3.62 -4.77
CA GLY A 91 5.79 3.14 -4.92
C GLY A 91 5.88 1.87 -5.78
N ALA A 92 4.97 0.92 -5.62
CA ALA A 92 4.89 -0.25 -6.49
C ALA A 92 4.64 0.15 -7.95
N MET A 93 3.73 1.10 -8.19
CA MET A 93 3.50 1.62 -9.55
C MET A 93 4.70 2.39 -10.11
N MET A 94 5.44 3.14 -9.28
CA MET A 94 6.68 3.83 -9.67
C MET A 94 7.77 2.83 -10.08
N ALA A 95 7.83 1.67 -9.42
CA ALA A 95 8.70 0.56 -9.81
C ALA A 95 8.23 -0.18 -11.08
N GLY A 96 7.06 0.17 -11.62
CA GLY A 96 6.45 -0.50 -12.78
C GLY A 96 5.70 -1.78 -12.42
N ALA A 97 5.52 -2.08 -11.15
CA ALA A 97 4.79 -3.26 -10.70
C ALA A 97 3.27 -3.10 -10.83
N VAL A 98 2.58 -4.22 -10.83
CA VAL A 98 1.12 -4.32 -10.74
C VAL A 98 0.73 -4.47 -9.28
N VAL A 99 -0.13 -3.59 -8.78
CA VAL A 99 -0.63 -3.67 -7.41
C VAL A 99 -1.81 -4.63 -7.33
N VAL A 100 -1.76 -5.54 -6.36
CA VAL A 100 -2.86 -6.45 -6.02
C VAL A 100 -3.32 -6.14 -4.59
N ASN A 101 -4.58 -5.76 -4.44
CA ASN A 101 -5.13 -5.43 -3.12
C ASN A 101 -5.77 -6.66 -2.48
N PHE A 102 -5.35 -6.97 -1.26
CA PHE A 102 -5.91 -8.06 -0.45
C PHE A 102 -6.64 -7.49 0.76
N SER A 103 -7.79 -8.08 1.09
CA SER A 103 -8.51 -7.70 2.31
C SER A 103 -7.69 -8.08 3.55
N PRO A 104 -7.47 -7.15 4.50
CA PRO A 104 -6.78 -7.46 5.75
C PRO A 104 -7.56 -8.44 6.66
N LEU A 105 -8.77 -8.82 6.26
CA LEU A 105 -9.63 -9.76 6.96
C LEU A 105 -9.55 -11.19 6.40
N TYR A 106 -8.76 -11.42 5.33
CA TYR A 106 -8.63 -12.76 4.76
C TYR A 106 -7.99 -13.74 5.75
N SER A 107 -8.52 -14.96 5.76
CA SER A 107 -7.88 -16.09 6.39
C SER A 107 -6.56 -16.46 5.67
N VAL A 108 -5.78 -17.36 6.26
CA VAL A 108 -4.54 -17.85 5.63
C VAL A 108 -4.84 -18.54 4.31
N GLU A 109 -5.93 -19.31 4.25
CA GLU A 109 -6.36 -20.07 3.08
C GLU A 109 -6.79 -19.14 1.96
N GLU A 110 -7.64 -18.12 2.25
CA GLU A 110 -8.10 -17.13 1.29
C GLU A 110 -6.93 -16.31 0.73
N LEU A 111 -6.04 -15.81 1.62
CA LEU A 111 -4.88 -15.04 1.20
C LEU A 111 -3.91 -15.88 0.37
N SER A 112 -3.66 -17.14 0.75
CA SER A 112 -2.78 -18.05 0.01
C SER A 112 -3.31 -18.33 -1.39
N TRP A 113 -4.62 -18.55 -1.51
CA TRP A 113 -5.26 -18.75 -2.80
C TRP A 113 -5.13 -17.52 -3.69
N GLN A 114 -5.46 -16.33 -3.16
CA GLN A 114 -5.37 -15.06 -3.88
C GLN A 114 -3.93 -14.72 -4.31
N VAL A 115 -2.94 -14.98 -3.45
CA VAL A 115 -1.52 -14.80 -3.75
C VAL A 115 -1.10 -15.71 -4.91
N SER A 116 -1.53 -16.97 -4.90
CA SER A 116 -1.22 -17.93 -5.96
C SER A 116 -1.92 -17.56 -7.28
N ASP A 117 -3.21 -17.22 -7.24
CA ASP A 117 -4.01 -16.86 -8.40
C ASP A 117 -3.46 -15.60 -9.10
N SER A 118 -3.14 -14.58 -8.32
CA SER A 118 -2.55 -13.34 -8.85
C SER A 118 -1.08 -13.47 -9.26
N GLY A 119 -0.38 -14.49 -8.80
CA GLY A 119 1.07 -14.65 -8.96
C GLY A 119 1.86 -13.55 -8.23
N THR A 120 1.39 -13.11 -7.07
CA THR A 120 2.04 -12.09 -6.25
C THR A 120 3.39 -12.57 -5.75
N ARG A 121 4.46 -11.80 -6.00
CA ARG A 121 5.83 -12.11 -5.59
C ARG A 121 6.22 -11.47 -4.25
N VAL A 122 5.75 -10.26 -4.01
CA VAL A 122 6.00 -9.49 -2.78
C VAL A 122 4.68 -9.19 -2.11
N LEU A 123 4.59 -9.41 -0.80
CA LEU A 123 3.43 -9.05 0.02
C LEU A 123 3.83 -7.98 1.03
N VAL A 124 3.09 -6.90 1.09
CA VAL A 124 3.27 -5.83 2.07
C VAL A 124 2.24 -5.97 3.17
N THR A 125 2.68 -5.94 4.43
CA THR A 125 1.81 -6.03 5.61
C THR A 125 2.31 -5.12 6.74
N LEU A 126 1.69 -5.19 7.92
CA LEU A 126 2.09 -4.47 9.13
C LEU A 126 2.54 -5.44 10.23
N ASP A 127 3.28 -4.89 11.20
CA ASP A 127 3.67 -5.53 12.45
C ASP A 127 2.50 -5.71 13.45
N VAL A 128 1.27 -5.74 12.94
CA VAL A 128 0.07 -6.11 13.73
C VAL A 128 0.02 -7.64 13.81
N PRO A 129 -0.11 -8.25 15.03
CA PRO A 129 0.06 -9.68 15.22
C PRO A 129 -0.76 -10.56 14.30
N GLU A 130 -2.04 -10.25 14.09
CA GLU A 130 -2.92 -11.06 13.24
C GLU A 130 -2.52 -10.97 11.76
N LEU A 131 -2.18 -9.76 11.28
CA LEU A 131 -1.76 -9.57 9.89
C LEU A 131 -0.41 -10.23 9.62
N TYR A 132 0.58 -9.99 10.50
CA TYR A 132 1.91 -10.57 10.36
C TYR A 132 1.88 -12.09 10.41
N LYS A 133 1.14 -12.68 11.38
CA LYS A 133 0.99 -14.14 11.54
C LYS A 133 0.39 -14.77 10.28
N THR A 134 -0.68 -14.17 9.73
CA THR A 134 -1.32 -14.64 8.50
C THR A 134 -0.36 -14.55 7.32
N ALA A 135 0.25 -13.38 7.10
CA ALA A 135 1.19 -13.16 5.99
C ALA A 135 2.43 -14.06 6.07
N LYS A 136 2.97 -14.29 7.28
CA LYS A 136 4.11 -15.19 7.49
C LYS A 136 3.80 -16.65 7.18
N LYS A 137 2.58 -17.12 7.48
CA LYS A 137 2.15 -18.48 7.09
C LYS A 137 2.03 -18.62 5.59
N VAL A 138 1.50 -17.59 4.89
CA VAL A 138 1.40 -17.57 3.43
C VAL A 138 2.78 -17.58 2.79
N LEU A 139 3.75 -16.82 3.31
CA LEU A 139 5.14 -16.85 2.84
C LEU A 139 5.74 -18.27 2.90
N GLY A 140 5.49 -19.02 3.98
CA GLY A 140 6.01 -20.37 4.14
C GLY A 140 5.30 -21.46 3.31
N GLY A 141 4.11 -21.18 2.78
CA GLY A 141 3.25 -22.16 2.12
C GLY A 141 2.85 -21.83 0.68
N SER A 142 3.44 -20.79 0.06
CA SER A 142 3.09 -20.35 -1.29
C SER A 142 4.33 -19.97 -2.12
N ALA A 143 4.10 -19.55 -3.37
CA ALA A 143 5.16 -19.01 -4.26
C ALA A 143 5.57 -17.58 -3.92
N LEU A 144 5.10 -17.00 -2.82
CA LEU A 144 5.49 -15.69 -2.34
C LEU A 144 6.98 -15.66 -1.99
N GLU A 145 7.73 -14.72 -2.54
CA GLU A 145 9.18 -14.64 -2.39
C GLU A 145 9.60 -13.76 -1.21
N THR A 146 8.87 -12.65 -1.00
CA THR A 146 9.26 -11.64 -0.01
C THR A 146 8.05 -11.08 0.71
N LEU A 147 8.19 -10.93 2.02
CA LEU A 147 7.26 -10.22 2.89
C LEU A 147 7.91 -8.91 3.36
N VAL A 148 7.26 -7.78 3.07
CA VAL A 148 7.65 -6.46 3.56
C VAL A 148 6.73 -6.10 4.71
N VAL A 149 7.31 -5.81 5.88
CA VAL A 149 6.55 -5.54 7.11
C VAL A 149 6.77 -4.12 7.58
N GLY A 150 5.74 -3.29 7.43
CA GLY A 150 5.75 -1.93 7.94
C GLY A 150 5.50 -1.86 9.45
N SER A 151 6.02 -0.81 10.11
CA SER A 151 5.77 -0.54 11.50
C SER A 151 4.51 0.30 11.70
N LEU A 152 3.56 -0.19 12.49
CA LEU A 152 2.38 0.59 12.88
C LEU A 152 2.77 1.79 13.76
N ALA A 153 3.76 1.62 14.63
CA ALA A 153 4.22 2.69 15.51
C ALA A 153 4.72 3.90 14.73
N ASP A 154 5.42 3.68 13.61
CA ASP A 154 5.97 4.75 12.77
C ASP A 154 4.90 5.53 11.99
N GLN A 155 3.69 4.95 11.85
CA GLN A 155 2.54 5.62 11.24
C GLN A 155 1.84 6.60 12.19
N LEU A 156 2.13 6.55 13.49
CA LEU A 156 1.48 7.35 14.52
C LEU A 156 2.25 8.66 14.79
N PRO A 157 1.63 9.63 15.47
CA PRO A 157 2.38 10.71 16.13
C PRO A 157 3.45 10.10 17.05
N TRP A 158 4.64 10.71 17.11
CA TRP A 158 5.79 10.16 17.83
C TRP A 158 5.49 9.70 19.26
N TYR A 159 4.69 10.48 20.03
CA TYR A 159 4.32 10.13 21.42
C TYR A 159 3.41 8.91 21.49
N LYS A 160 2.51 8.73 20.51
CA LYS A 160 1.65 7.53 20.42
C LYS A 160 2.43 6.31 19.97
N GLY A 161 3.38 6.49 19.07
CA GLY A 161 4.28 5.42 18.62
C GLY A 161 5.11 4.89 19.80
N ILE A 162 5.73 5.76 20.59
CA ILE A 162 6.46 5.37 21.82
C ILE A 162 5.52 4.69 22.81
N ALA A 163 4.35 5.26 23.07
CA ALA A 163 3.38 4.65 23.97
C ALA A 163 2.93 3.26 23.51
N LEU A 164 2.74 3.05 22.22
CA LEU A 164 2.40 1.75 21.65
C LEU A 164 3.52 0.74 21.89
N GLN A 165 4.77 1.10 21.62
CA GLN A 165 5.93 0.22 21.81
C GLN A 165 6.20 -0.15 23.28
N LEU A 166 6.00 0.80 24.20
CA LEU A 166 6.30 0.59 25.61
C LEU A 166 5.14 -0.03 26.40
N LEU A 167 3.92 0.46 26.19
CA LEU A 167 2.76 0.10 27.01
C LEU A 167 1.89 -0.98 26.39
N LYS A 168 1.92 -1.13 25.07
CA LYS A 168 1.06 -2.05 24.30
C LYS A 168 1.83 -3.01 23.42
N ARG A 169 2.99 -3.47 23.88
CA ARG A 169 3.88 -4.38 23.15
C ARG A 169 3.17 -5.63 22.61
N LYS A 170 2.13 -6.10 23.30
CA LYS A 170 1.30 -7.24 22.81
C LYS A 170 0.51 -6.93 21.53
N GLN A 171 0.37 -5.66 21.17
CA GLN A 171 -0.31 -5.22 19.93
C GLN A 171 0.66 -5.06 18.74
N ILE A 172 1.96 -5.32 18.97
CA ILE A 172 3.00 -5.31 17.94
C ILE A 172 3.55 -6.73 17.83
N ALA A 173 3.67 -7.23 16.60
CA ALA A 173 4.25 -8.54 16.35
C ALA A 173 5.77 -8.49 16.57
N ASP A 174 6.31 -9.59 17.06
CA ASP A 174 7.76 -9.80 17.12
C ASP A 174 8.24 -10.25 15.72
N VAL A 175 8.64 -9.28 14.90
CA VAL A 175 9.03 -9.52 13.51
C VAL A 175 10.44 -10.04 13.46
N VAL A 176 10.61 -11.27 12.97
CA VAL A 176 11.92 -11.85 12.71
C VAL A 176 12.31 -11.55 11.27
N PHE A 177 13.24 -10.63 11.08
CA PHE A 177 13.77 -10.29 9.77
C PHE A 177 14.66 -11.39 9.21
N SER A 178 14.64 -11.58 7.89
CA SER A 178 15.38 -12.61 7.17
C SER A 178 15.57 -12.19 5.71
N PRO A 179 16.28 -12.95 4.86
CA PRO A 179 16.34 -12.64 3.43
C PRO A 179 14.97 -12.50 2.77
N HIS A 180 13.94 -13.17 3.28
CA HIS A 180 12.57 -13.15 2.78
C HIS A 180 11.62 -12.25 3.58
N VAL A 181 12.05 -11.64 4.69
CA VAL A 181 11.25 -10.72 5.53
C VAL A 181 12.02 -9.43 5.70
N LYS A 182 11.52 -8.34 5.12
CA LYS A 182 12.14 -7.01 5.06
C LYS A 182 11.32 -5.98 5.84
N SER A 183 11.92 -4.84 6.15
CA SER A 183 11.24 -3.65 6.70
C SER A 183 11.08 -2.58 5.65
#